data_ebfcb03d00cf01e4df90eded7ddea026
#
_entry.id   ebfcb03d00cf01e4df90eded7ddea026
#
_cell.length_a   1.000
_cell.length_b   1.000
_cell.length_c   1.000
_cell.angle_alpha   90.00
_cell.angle_beta   90.00
_cell.angle_gamma   90.00
#
_symmetry.space_group_name_H-M   'P 1'
#
loop_
_entity.id
_entity.type
_entity.pdbx_description
1 polymer ?
#
loop_
_entity_poly.entity_id
_entity_poly.type
_entity_poly.pdbx_seq_one_letter_code
_entity_poly.pdbx_strand_id
1 'polypeptide(L)'
;MADNKFNFTERDLDQWVTDTLKAYREDPALIPAKGETLARDQGGKNTVPGLILRLRLRKERGEAQYTTDGSRADFYLAKKINQDFRQRQIGDRRTFTVEMARSKALEILRELEQGIDRKEDRRKADATAKARGLTFREALEAFLSQADIAPRTKLKYRLALTTTFKDLADKPLAEAFTLKTIPALHKARSLESPSRADQDFRVLRLVWNWVRENYQTPDGAPLLGPNPVSLSMNKRRAAGSTKTKWNNVARRLTIIPEDKLPDWFRALYALRADGAVRVPASCDLLEALVLTGLRFGELASLTWERVDFSQGTLTIPGPVSKNRRPLVRTLTKRLREILEARRKEALTTAADPLALEAVLVFPGQNGTPISDPPRKLLDLIEERTELRIIPHDLRRVFASAALRAGVPQEVLKRLLNHETGVQEVTSGYQVLDLGYLLKQSQRVEDEIRGAAGLLPAGGMDHELLALLAGMPEDEKRRLIFRLSAERVEAGTSREAAR
;
A
#
# COMPACT_ATOMS: atom_id res chain seq x y z
N MET A 1 -60.70 -9.14 7.45
CA MET A 1 -60.03 -7.85 7.46
C MET A 1 -60.90 -6.84 6.75
N ALA A 2 -61.13 -5.65 7.35
CA ALA A 2 -61.90 -4.60 6.70
C ALA A 2 -61.26 -4.24 5.34
N ASP A 3 -62.08 -3.92 4.36
CA ASP A 3 -61.63 -3.48 3.04
C ASP A 3 -60.76 -2.21 3.22
N ASN A 4 -59.49 -2.29 2.90
CA ASN A 4 -58.53 -1.21 3.10
C ASN A 4 -58.57 -0.16 1.98
N LYS A 5 -59.66 -0.20 1.15
CA LYS A 5 -59.91 0.70 0.04
C LYS A 5 -61.31 1.27 0.16
N PHE A 6 -61.41 2.54 0.55
CA PHE A 6 -62.68 3.25 0.72
C PHE A 6 -62.53 4.73 0.50
N ASN A 7 -63.64 5.44 0.33
CA ASN A 7 -63.62 6.87 0.25
C ASN A 7 -63.32 7.47 1.63
N PHE A 8 -62.22 8.19 1.77
CA PHE A 8 -61.84 8.77 3.04
C PHE A 8 -62.81 9.89 3.47
N THR A 9 -63.47 9.66 4.58
CA THR A 9 -64.13 10.70 5.40
C THR A 9 -63.48 10.71 6.78
N GLU A 10 -63.66 11.76 7.54
CA GLU A 10 -63.11 11.84 8.90
C GLU A 10 -63.65 10.67 9.74
N ARG A 11 -64.93 10.39 9.66
CA ARG A 11 -65.61 9.34 10.40
C ARG A 11 -65.10 7.93 9.99
N ASP A 12 -65.04 7.67 8.70
CA ASP A 12 -64.65 6.34 8.20
C ASP A 12 -63.19 6.04 8.51
N LEU A 13 -62.30 7.04 8.46
CA LEU A 13 -60.90 6.86 8.83
C LEU A 13 -60.72 6.63 10.34
N ASP A 14 -61.40 7.38 11.18
CA ASP A 14 -61.33 7.20 12.63
C ASP A 14 -61.91 5.82 13.02
N GLN A 15 -62.99 5.42 12.38
CA GLN A 15 -63.55 4.07 12.55
C GLN A 15 -62.57 3.00 12.12
N TRP A 16 -61.98 3.14 10.93
CA TRP A 16 -61.01 2.18 10.42
C TRP A 16 -59.76 2.04 11.32
N VAL A 17 -59.21 3.15 11.81
CA VAL A 17 -58.08 3.14 12.76
C VAL A 17 -58.47 2.43 14.06
N THR A 18 -59.65 2.77 14.60
CA THR A 18 -60.17 2.18 15.85
C THR A 18 -60.38 0.70 15.72
N ASP A 19 -61.07 0.26 14.65
CA ASP A 19 -61.38 -1.16 14.42
C ASP A 19 -60.09 -1.97 14.17
N THR A 20 -59.14 -1.41 13.41
CA THR A 20 -57.85 -2.04 13.16
C THR A 20 -57.04 -2.21 14.47
N LEU A 21 -56.95 -1.17 15.28
CA LEU A 21 -56.25 -1.25 16.56
C LEU A 21 -56.94 -2.19 17.56
N LYS A 22 -58.28 -2.25 17.55
CA LYS A 22 -59.09 -3.18 18.35
C LYS A 22 -58.79 -4.63 17.92
N ALA A 23 -58.85 -4.93 16.62
CA ALA A 23 -58.53 -6.25 16.08
C ALA A 23 -57.14 -6.73 16.46
N TYR A 24 -56.13 -5.84 16.43
CA TYR A 24 -54.73 -6.16 16.80
C TYR A 24 -54.53 -6.35 18.31
N ARG A 25 -55.41 -5.78 19.14
CA ARG A 25 -55.42 -6.03 20.61
C ARG A 25 -56.04 -7.36 20.93
N GLU A 26 -57.13 -7.72 20.19
CA GLU A 26 -57.85 -8.99 20.38
C GLU A 26 -57.05 -10.20 19.84
N ASP A 27 -56.39 -10.02 18.72
CA ASP A 27 -55.53 -11.06 18.10
C ASP A 27 -54.22 -10.45 17.57
N PRO A 28 -53.13 -10.52 18.34
CA PRO A 28 -51.81 -10.03 17.92
C PRO A 28 -51.23 -10.76 16.68
N ALA A 29 -51.72 -11.95 16.31
CA ALA A 29 -51.29 -12.67 15.12
C ALA A 29 -51.72 -11.97 13.82
N LEU A 30 -52.71 -11.09 13.89
CA LEU A 30 -53.14 -10.25 12.76
C LEU A 30 -52.21 -9.09 12.44
N ILE A 31 -51.26 -8.78 13.32
CA ILE A 31 -50.29 -7.69 13.11
C ILE A 31 -49.37 -8.05 11.96
N PRO A 32 -49.24 -7.21 10.91
CA PRO A 32 -48.31 -7.46 9.81
C PRO A 32 -46.87 -7.50 10.31
N ALA A 33 -46.04 -8.30 9.65
CA ALA A 33 -44.61 -8.47 10.02
C ALA A 33 -43.79 -7.15 10.12
N LYS A 34 -44.24 -6.08 9.44
CA LYS A 34 -43.64 -4.75 9.50
C LYS A 34 -44.29 -3.81 10.50
N GLY A 35 -45.35 -4.27 11.22
CA GLY A 35 -46.09 -3.43 12.15
C GLY A 35 -46.83 -2.27 11.46
N GLU A 36 -47.14 -2.36 10.17
CA GLU A 36 -47.76 -1.28 9.39
C GLU A 36 -48.98 -1.79 8.63
N THR A 37 -50.03 -1.00 8.64
CA THR A 37 -51.26 -1.26 7.86
C THR A 37 -51.62 0.00 7.08
N LEU A 38 -52.17 -0.18 5.87
CA LEU A 38 -52.47 0.91 4.94
C LEU A 38 -53.95 0.92 4.59
N ALA A 39 -54.60 2.08 4.63
CA ALA A 39 -55.86 2.37 3.96
C ALA A 39 -55.60 3.22 2.71
N ARG A 40 -56.45 3.09 1.68
CA ARG A 40 -56.31 3.81 0.41
C ARG A 40 -57.59 4.60 0.12
N ASP A 41 -57.42 5.86 -0.25
CA ASP A 41 -58.51 6.75 -0.67
C ASP A 41 -59.04 6.34 -2.06
N GLN A 42 -60.16 5.70 -2.11
CA GLN A 42 -60.71 5.16 -3.36
C GLN A 42 -62.27 5.13 -3.34
N GLY A 43 -62.89 5.31 -4.49
CA GLY A 43 -64.34 5.09 -4.67
C GLY A 43 -65.23 6.32 -4.47
N GLY A 44 -64.72 7.51 -4.23
CA GLY A 44 -65.48 8.77 -4.09
C GLY A 44 -65.19 9.78 -5.19
N LYS A 45 -66.09 10.76 -5.37
CA LYS A 45 -65.90 11.83 -6.39
C LYS A 45 -64.66 12.73 -6.12
N ASN A 46 -64.22 12.85 -4.88
CA ASN A 46 -63.12 13.72 -4.49
C ASN A 46 -61.86 12.94 -4.06
N THR A 47 -61.76 11.66 -4.41
CA THR A 47 -60.61 10.84 -4.03
C THR A 47 -59.37 11.22 -4.81
N VAL A 48 -58.20 11.17 -4.16
CA VAL A 48 -56.89 11.44 -4.80
C VAL A 48 -56.16 10.13 -5.02
N PRO A 49 -55.89 9.78 -6.29
CA PRO A 49 -55.19 8.54 -6.60
C PRO A 49 -53.79 8.50 -5.98
N GLY A 50 -53.53 7.50 -5.13
CA GLY A 50 -52.27 7.35 -4.42
C GLY A 50 -52.25 7.96 -3.01
N LEU A 51 -53.33 8.63 -2.56
CA LEU A 51 -53.43 9.03 -1.17
C LEU A 51 -53.72 7.79 -0.31
N ILE A 52 -52.89 7.59 0.71
CA ILE A 52 -52.97 6.51 1.68
C ILE A 52 -52.88 7.03 3.09
N LEU A 53 -53.56 6.37 4.03
CA LEU A 53 -53.29 6.50 5.45
C LEU A 53 -52.48 5.28 5.88
N ARG A 54 -51.36 5.51 6.52
CA ARG A 54 -50.51 4.46 7.08
C ARG A 54 -50.61 4.48 8.59
N LEU A 55 -51.16 3.41 9.13
CA LEU A 55 -51.18 3.13 10.55
C LEU A 55 -49.91 2.35 10.91
N ARG A 56 -49.08 2.92 11.76
CA ARG A 56 -47.83 2.31 12.22
C ARG A 56 -47.90 2.03 13.72
N LEU A 57 -47.67 0.79 14.08
CA LEU A 57 -47.58 0.35 15.46
C LEU A 57 -46.21 0.68 16.04
N ARG A 58 -46.20 0.85 17.35
CA ARG A 58 -44.94 1.09 18.07
C ARG A 58 -44.23 -0.24 18.36
N LYS A 59 -42.92 -0.25 18.26
CA LYS A 59 -42.08 -1.35 18.75
C LYS A 59 -41.13 -0.78 19.79
N GLU A 60 -41.15 -1.29 21.00
CA GLU A 60 -40.21 -0.87 22.02
C GLU A 60 -38.81 -1.46 21.76
N ARG A 61 -37.78 -0.73 22.19
CA ARG A 61 -36.39 -1.11 21.93
C ARG A 61 -36.05 -2.37 22.75
N GLY A 62 -35.83 -3.48 22.08
CA GLY A 62 -35.49 -4.77 22.71
C GLY A 62 -36.66 -5.77 22.72
N GLU A 63 -37.90 -5.35 22.37
CA GLU A 63 -39.02 -6.27 22.30
C GLU A 63 -39.16 -6.90 20.92
N ALA A 64 -39.68 -8.13 20.86
CA ALA A 64 -39.94 -8.84 19.60
C ALA A 64 -41.28 -8.40 18.97
N GLN A 65 -42.22 -7.97 19.77
CA GLN A 65 -43.60 -7.69 19.37
C GLN A 65 -43.94 -6.22 19.22
N TYR A 66 -44.92 -5.89 18.37
CA TYR A 66 -45.46 -4.56 18.21
C TYR A 66 -46.59 -4.31 19.21
N THR A 67 -46.72 -3.09 19.71
CA THR A 67 -47.82 -2.65 20.57
C THR A 67 -48.72 -1.66 19.86
N THR A 68 -50.02 -1.71 20.19
CA THR A 68 -51.02 -0.74 19.71
C THR A 68 -50.89 0.61 20.42
N ASP A 69 -50.28 0.63 21.61
CA ASP A 69 -50.11 1.86 22.39
C ASP A 69 -49.01 2.74 21.78
N GLY A 70 -49.33 4.03 21.62
CA GLY A 70 -48.44 4.97 20.94
C GLY A 70 -48.39 4.79 19.41
N SER A 71 -49.31 4.06 18.80
CA SER A 71 -49.47 3.98 17.34
C SER A 71 -49.65 5.36 16.70
N ARG A 72 -49.20 5.50 15.46
CA ARG A 72 -49.31 6.73 14.66
C ARG A 72 -50.00 6.42 13.33
N ALA A 73 -50.83 7.34 12.90
CA ALA A 73 -51.49 7.28 11.60
C ALA A 73 -51.10 8.52 10.79
N ASP A 74 -50.36 8.31 9.71
CA ASP A 74 -49.87 9.40 8.86
C ASP A 74 -50.43 9.28 7.45
N PHE A 75 -50.75 10.43 6.85
CA PHE A 75 -51.09 10.51 5.44
C PHE A 75 -49.85 10.50 4.55
N TYR A 76 -49.89 9.74 3.46
CA TYR A 76 -48.89 9.68 2.41
C TYR A 76 -49.51 9.77 1.03
N LEU A 77 -48.77 10.38 0.10
CA LEU A 77 -48.96 10.16 -1.32
C LEU A 77 -48.04 9.03 -1.77
N ALA A 78 -48.57 7.96 -2.36
CA ALA A 78 -47.82 6.81 -2.86
C ALA A 78 -48.31 6.48 -4.28
N LYS A 79 -47.56 6.89 -5.29
CA LYS A 79 -47.93 6.76 -6.70
C LYS A 79 -46.73 6.46 -7.58
N LYS A 80 -46.96 5.72 -8.68
CA LYS A 80 -45.95 5.51 -9.72
C LYS A 80 -46.02 6.66 -10.72
N ILE A 81 -44.91 7.39 -10.92
CA ILE A 81 -44.81 8.52 -11.85
C ILE A 81 -43.57 8.25 -12.74
N ASN A 82 -43.73 8.29 -14.05
CA ASN A 82 -42.66 7.99 -15.01
C ASN A 82 -41.93 6.68 -14.73
N GLN A 83 -42.68 5.61 -14.41
CA GLN A 83 -42.25 4.29 -14.02
C GLN A 83 -41.58 4.18 -12.63
N ASP A 84 -41.24 5.27 -11.94
CA ASP A 84 -40.66 5.27 -10.60
C ASP A 84 -41.71 5.34 -9.52
N PHE A 85 -41.59 4.51 -8.49
CA PHE A 85 -42.48 4.57 -7.32
C PHE A 85 -42.06 5.70 -6.40
N ARG A 86 -42.94 6.69 -6.25
CA ARG A 86 -42.68 7.87 -5.39
C ARG A 86 -43.62 7.82 -4.19
N GLN A 87 -43.04 8.02 -2.99
CA GLN A 87 -43.78 8.12 -1.75
C GLN A 87 -43.40 9.37 -0.98
N ARG A 88 -44.39 10.17 -0.57
CA ARG A 88 -44.22 11.42 0.17
C ARG A 88 -45.15 11.43 1.38
N GLN A 89 -44.58 11.74 2.55
CA GLN A 89 -45.39 11.98 3.76
C GLN A 89 -46.08 13.33 3.64
N ILE A 90 -47.36 13.39 4.00
CA ILE A 90 -48.17 14.57 3.98
C ILE A 90 -48.24 15.14 5.40
N GLY A 91 -48.64 14.32 6.38
CA GLY A 91 -48.70 14.72 7.77
C GLY A 91 -49.43 13.72 8.65
N ASP A 92 -49.40 13.94 9.96
CA ASP A 92 -50.06 13.15 10.97
C ASP A 92 -51.58 13.36 10.89
N ARG A 93 -52.38 12.30 11.00
CA ARG A 93 -53.85 12.31 11.02
C ARG A 93 -54.44 13.24 12.09
N ARG A 94 -53.74 13.42 13.19
CA ARG A 94 -54.16 14.30 14.29
C ARG A 94 -54.13 15.78 13.94
N THR A 95 -53.32 16.17 12.98
CA THR A 95 -53.08 17.54 12.55
C THR A 95 -53.63 17.85 11.16
N PHE A 96 -53.87 16.83 10.33
CA PHE A 96 -54.37 16.96 8.99
C PHE A 96 -55.75 16.37 8.88
N THR A 97 -56.74 17.17 8.42
CA THR A 97 -58.01 16.68 8.00
C THR A 97 -57.90 15.94 6.65
N VAL A 98 -58.90 15.14 6.30
CA VAL A 98 -58.94 14.42 4.98
C VAL A 98 -58.87 15.42 3.83
N GLU A 99 -59.58 16.56 3.95
CA GLU A 99 -59.59 17.60 2.92
C GLU A 99 -58.21 18.26 2.77
N MET A 100 -57.55 18.61 3.88
CA MET A 100 -56.18 19.11 3.89
C MET A 100 -55.21 18.11 3.29
N ALA A 101 -55.35 16.84 3.63
CA ALA A 101 -54.51 15.75 3.08
C ALA A 101 -54.67 15.59 1.58
N ARG A 102 -55.93 15.65 1.07
CA ARG A 102 -56.21 15.62 -0.37
C ARG A 102 -55.67 16.83 -1.10
N SER A 103 -55.86 18.02 -0.58
CA SER A 103 -55.33 19.26 -1.15
C SER A 103 -53.82 19.21 -1.25
N LYS A 104 -53.13 18.77 -0.18
CA LYS A 104 -51.69 18.66 -0.14
C LYS A 104 -51.19 17.51 -1.06
N ALA A 105 -51.91 16.43 -1.15
CA ALA A 105 -51.57 15.33 -2.08
C ALA A 105 -51.64 15.78 -3.54
N LEU A 106 -52.64 16.60 -3.91
CA LEU A 106 -52.76 17.15 -5.25
C LEU A 106 -51.66 18.16 -5.56
N GLU A 107 -51.24 18.98 -4.60
CA GLU A 107 -50.12 19.88 -4.74
C GLU A 107 -48.83 19.10 -5.02
N ILE A 108 -48.51 18.11 -4.18
CA ILE A 108 -47.34 17.25 -4.35
C ILE A 108 -47.39 16.50 -5.69
N LEU A 109 -48.55 16.04 -6.10
CA LEU A 109 -48.71 15.34 -7.36
C LEU A 109 -48.38 16.22 -8.57
N ARG A 110 -48.86 17.46 -8.56
CA ARG A 110 -48.57 18.45 -9.62
C ARG A 110 -47.07 18.77 -9.67
N GLU A 111 -46.43 18.99 -8.51
CA GLU A 111 -44.97 19.22 -8.44
C GLU A 111 -44.22 18.03 -9.06
N LEU A 112 -44.55 16.80 -8.69
CA LEU A 112 -43.88 15.60 -9.19
C LEU A 112 -44.12 15.36 -10.70
N GLU A 113 -45.32 15.70 -11.22
CA GLU A 113 -45.63 15.64 -12.65
C GLU A 113 -44.87 16.71 -13.45
N GLN A 114 -44.53 17.86 -12.83
CA GLN A 114 -43.66 18.90 -13.39
C GLN A 114 -42.18 18.58 -13.23
N GLY A 115 -41.80 17.43 -12.66
CA GLY A 115 -40.41 17.05 -12.42
C GLY A 115 -39.78 17.65 -11.17
N ILE A 116 -40.56 18.37 -10.33
CA ILE A 116 -40.09 19.00 -9.09
C ILE A 116 -40.24 18.01 -7.94
N ASP A 117 -39.13 17.49 -7.45
CA ASP A 117 -39.09 16.60 -6.27
C ASP A 117 -38.31 17.22 -5.13
N ARG A 118 -38.97 18.10 -4.36
CA ARG A 118 -38.35 18.83 -3.23
C ARG A 118 -37.62 17.93 -2.22
N LYS A 119 -38.07 16.68 -2.01
CA LYS A 119 -37.40 15.76 -1.09
C LYS A 119 -36.08 15.25 -1.68
N GLU A 120 -36.09 14.94 -2.95
CA GLU A 120 -34.90 14.51 -3.67
C GLU A 120 -33.92 15.69 -3.82
N ASP A 121 -34.41 16.87 -4.17
CA ASP A 121 -33.62 18.09 -4.27
C ASP A 121 -32.97 18.47 -2.95
N ARG A 122 -33.70 18.37 -1.83
CA ARG A 122 -33.11 18.59 -0.50
C ARG A 122 -32.08 17.55 -0.16
N ARG A 123 -32.35 16.27 -0.42
CA ARG A 123 -31.36 15.18 -0.22
C ARG A 123 -30.11 15.40 -1.07
N LYS A 124 -30.30 15.89 -2.30
CA LYS A 124 -29.21 16.25 -3.21
C LYS A 124 -28.41 17.43 -2.67
N ALA A 125 -29.09 18.46 -2.22
CA ALA A 125 -28.44 19.64 -1.61
C ALA A 125 -27.67 19.29 -0.33
N ASP A 126 -28.26 18.47 0.56
CA ASP A 126 -27.61 17.99 1.78
C ASP A 126 -26.38 17.12 1.48
N ALA A 127 -26.47 16.23 0.48
CA ALA A 127 -25.34 15.42 0.01
C ALA A 127 -24.23 16.29 -0.57
N THR A 128 -24.58 17.32 -1.35
CA THR A 128 -23.64 18.28 -1.93
C THR A 128 -22.98 19.13 -0.84
N ALA A 129 -23.75 19.60 0.15
CA ALA A 129 -23.21 20.36 1.27
C ALA A 129 -22.25 19.53 2.12
N LYS A 130 -22.64 18.28 2.44
CA LYS A 130 -21.78 17.34 3.17
C LYS A 130 -20.49 17.04 2.42
N ALA A 131 -20.57 16.88 1.14
CA ALA A 131 -19.43 16.58 0.31
C ALA A 131 -18.52 17.80 0.06
N ARG A 132 -19.06 19.04 0.05
CA ARG A 132 -18.26 20.27 0.05
C ARG A 132 -17.50 20.46 1.36
N GLY A 133 -18.03 19.94 2.47
CA GLY A 133 -17.36 19.90 3.77
C GLY A 133 -16.34 18.78 3.93
N LEU A 134 -16.16 17.88 2.93
CA LEU A 134 -15.22 16.76 3.01
C LEU A 134 -13.80 17.26 3.27
N THR A 135 -13.22 16.84 4.39
CA THR A 135 -11.86 17.20 4.78
C THR A 135 -10.82 16.34 4.09
N PHE A 136 -9.55 16.79 4.10
CA PHE A 136 -8.46 15.97 3.54
C PHE A 136 -8.27 14.67 4.33
N ARG A 137 -8.43 14.70 5.65
CA ARG A 137 -8.36 13.49 6.50
C ARG A 137 -9.41 12.47 6.13
N GLU A 138 -10.67 12.88 6.06
CA GLU A 138 -11.79 12.00 5.70
C GLU A 138 -11.61 11.42 4.29
N ALA A 139 -11.21 12.24 3.32
CA ALA A 139 -10.97 11.83 1.95
C ALA A 139 -9.81 10.82 1.85
N LEU A 140 -8.70 11.05 2.58
CA LEU A 140 -7.56 10.14 2.62
C LEU A 140 -7.95 8.80 3.26
N GLU A 141 -8.64 8.80 4.40
CA GLU A 141 -9.04 7.54 5.05
C GLU A 141 -10.05 6.76 4.20
N ALA A 142 -11.00 7.44 3.57
CA ALA A 142 -11.94 6.82 2.62
C ALA A 142 -11.20 6.19 1.43
N PHE A 143 -10.23 6.89 0.85
CA PHE A 143 -9.35 6.35 -0.19
C PHE A 143 -8.56 5.13 0.31
N LEU A 144 -7.92 5.23 1.48
CA LEU A 144 -7.11 4.14 2.04
C LEU A 144 -7.91 2.89 2.42
N SER A 145 -9.21 3.04 2.73
CA SER A 145 -10.09 1.91 3.02
C SER A 145 -10.38 1.06 1.79
N GLN A 146 -10.44 1.68 0.61
CA GLN A 146 -10.76 1.03 -0.66
C GLN A 146 -9.51 0.61 -1.46
N ALA A 147 -8.38 1.30 -1.25
CA ALA A 147 -7.17 1.08 -2.03
C ALA A 147 -6.43 -0.20 -1.62
N ASP A 148 -6.14 -1.07 -2.62
CA ASP A 148 -5.24 -2.22 -2.45
C ASP A 148 -3.78 -1.76 -2.50
N ILE A 149 -3.32 -1.16 -1.41
CA ILE A 149 -1.95 -0.73 -1.24
C ILE A 149 -1.36 -1.27 0.07
N ALA A 150 -0.06 -1.55 0.05
CA ALA A 150 0.64 -2.12 1.18
C ALA A 150 0.47 -1.29 2.46
N PRO A 151 0.31 -1.92 3.65
CA PRO A 151 0.12 -1.24 4.94
C PRO A 151 1.17 -0.15 5.22
N ARG A 152 2.44 -0.41 4.90
CA ARG A 152 3.53 0.57 5.05
C ARG A 152 3.35 1.80 4.15
N THR A 153 2.75 1.64 2.97
CA THR A 153 2.42 2.77 2.08
C THR A 153 1.26 3.57 2.64
N LYS A 154 0.23 2.90 3.21
CA LYS A 154 -0.88 3.57 3.91
C LYS A 154 -0.37 4.44 5.07
N LEU A 155 0.56 3.91 5.89
CA LEU A 155 1.21 4.69 6.96
C LEU A 155 1.96 5.91 6.41
N LYS A 156 2.72 5.76 5.33
CA LYS A 156 3.43 6.88 4.69
C LYS A 156 2.49 7.97 4.17
N TYR A 157 1.31 7.59 3.66
CA TYR A 157 0.32 8.56 3.19
C TYR A 157 -0.33 9.30 4.37
N ARG A 158 -0.65 8.59 5.47
CA ARG A 158 -1.15 9.22 6.70
C ARG A 158 -0.17 10.21 7.31
N LEU A 159 1.13 9.96 7.15
CA LEU A 159 2.16 10.87 7.67
C LEU A 159 2.04 12.28 7.07
N ALA A 160 1.49 12.44 5.86
CA ALA A 160 1.23 13.76 5.28
C ALA A 160 0.21 14.58 6.10
N LEU A 161 -0.76 13.91 6.76
CA LEU A 161 -1.76 14.58 7.63
C LEU A 161 -1.13 15.18 8.89
N THR A 162 -0.10 14.53 9.43
CA THR A 162 0.52 14.92 10.71
C THR A 162 1.78 15.77 10.53
N THR A 163 2.27 15.90 9.30
CA THR A 163 3.45 16.71 8.97
C THR A 163 3.10 17.91 8.09
N THR A 164 3.05 17.69 6.78
CA THR A 164 2.92 18.77 5.79
C THR A 164 1.56 19.49 5.84
N PHE A 165 0.49 18.73 6.11
CA PHE A 165 -0.88 19.26 6.08
C PHE A 165 -1.56 19.25 7.45
N LYS A 166 -0.80 19.22 8.56
CA LYS A 166 -1.34 19.10 9.92
C LYS A 166 -2.40 20.16 10.24
N ASP A 167 -2.20 21.41 9.83
CA ASP A 167 -3.08 22.53 10.10
C ASP A 167 -4.25 22.68 9.09
N LEU A 168 -4.24 21.84 8.07
CA LEU A 168 -5.19 21.84 6.96
C LEU A 168 -5.95 20.49 6.82
N ALA A 169 -5.51 19.46 7.52
CA ALA A 169 -6.05 18.11 7.39
C ALA A 169 -7.55 18.03 7.70
N ASP A 170 -8.02 18.82 8.63
CA ASP A 170 -9.40 18.86 9.12
C ASP A 170 -10.24 20.01 8.52
N LYS A 171 -9.68 20.74 7.55
CA LYS A 171 -10.41 21.74 6.78
C LYS A 171 -10.97 21.13 5.49
N PRO A 172 -12.08 21.67 4.96
CA PRO A 172 -12.63 21.24 3.69
C PRO A 172 -11.58 21.30 2.56
N LEU A 173 -11.47 20.23 1.79
CA LEU A 173 -10.47 20.09 0.70
C LEU A 173 -10.48 21.28 -0.26
N ALA A 174 -11.67 21.70 -0.72
CA ALA A 174 -11.83 22.78 -1.68
C ALA A 174 -11.38 24.14 -1.14
N GLU A 175 -11.48 24.35 0.16
CA GLU A 175 -11.09 25.59 0.83
C GLU A 175 -9.61 25.61 1.19
N ALA A 176 -9.10 24.49 1.72
CA ALA A 176 -7.73 24.37 2.18
C ALA A 176 -6.71 24.40 1.02
N PHE A 177 -7.05 23.76 -0.10
CA PHE A 177 -6.12 23.53 -1.20
C PHE A 177 -6.57 24.22 -2.49
N THR A 178 -6.11 25.44 -2.66
CA THR A 178 -6.42 26.31 -3.81
C THR A 178 -5.19 26.51 -4.70
N LEU A 179 -5.37 27.09 -5.89
CA LEU A 179 -4.27 27.47 -6.78
C LEU A 179 -3.28 28.45 -6.12
N LYS A 180 -3.72 29.21 -5.11
CA LYS A 180 -2.89 30.16 -4.37
C LYS A 180 -2.14 29.48 -3.23
N THR A 181 -2.78 28.58 -2.48
CA THR A 181 -2.18 27.94 -1.28
C THR A 181 -1.17 26.85 -1.64
N ILE A 182 -1.41 26.08 -2.68
CA ILE A 182 -0.56 24.95 -3.10
C ILE A 182 0.91 25.36 -3.35
N PRO A 183 1.22 26.38 -4.16
CA PRO A 183 2.62 26.78 -4.40
C PRO A 183 3.33 27.25 -3.12
N ALA A 184 2.65 28.01 -2.27
CA ALA A 184 3.19 28.52 -1.02
C ALA A 184 3.53 27.39 -0.04
N LEU A 185 2.60 26.45 0.16
CA LEU A 185 2.78 25.28 1.02
C LEU A 185 3.89 24.36 0.51
N HIS A 186 3.92 24.10 -0.81
CA HIS A 186 4.96 23.27 -1.40
C HIS A 186 6.34 23.91 -1.22
N LYS A 187 6.46 25.22 -1.46
CA LYS A 187 7.72 25.96 -1.26
C LYS A 187 8.17 25.91 0.20
N ALA A 188 7.29 26.18 1.15
CA ALA A 188 7.60 26.13 2.57
C ALA A 188 8.13 24.76 2.99
N ARG A 189 7.41 23.69 2.60
CA ARG A 189 7.83 22.31 2.90
C ARG A 189 9.11 21.90 2.19
N SER A 190 9.36 22.44 1.00
CA SER A 190 10.59 22.17 0.23
C SER A 190 11.85 22.71 0.89
N LEU A 191 11.75 23.77 1.69
CA LEU A 191 12.89 24.30 2.48
C LEU A 191 13.35 23.29 3.54
N GLU A 192 12.43 22.52 4.11
CA GLU A 192 12.76 21.49 5.11
C GLU A 192 13.19 20.18 4.46
N SER A 193 12.41 19.70 3.49
CA SER A 193 12.65 18.42 2.80
C SER A 193 12.01 18.42 1.41
N PRO A 194 12.80 18.72 0.37
CA PRO A 194 12.32 18.77 -1.02
C PRO A 194 11.66 17.48 -1.49
N SER A 195 12.26 16.33 -1.14
CA SER A 195 11.74 15.00 -1.52
C SER A 195 10.40 14.71 -0.83
N ARG A 196 10.27 15.09 0.44
CA ARG A 196 9.04 14.89 1.21
C ARG A 196 7.93 15.81 0.71
N ALA A 197 8.24 17.08 0.41
CA ALA A 197 7.29 18.00 -0.20
C ALA A 197 6.68 17.40 -1.47
N ASP A 198 7.52 16.95 -2.41
CA ASP A 198 7.04 16.32 -3.64
C ASP A 198 6.17 15.08 -3.37
N GLN A 199 6.54 14.25 -2.39
CA GLN A 199 5.79 13.05 -2.05
C GLN A 199 4.41 13.38 -1.49
N ASP A 200 4.33 14.30 -0.53
CA ASP A 200 3.08 14.65 0.14
C ASP A 200 2.10 15.33 -0.83
N PHE A 201 2.59 16.19 -1.72
CA PHE A 201 1.75 16.79 -2.75
C PHE A 201 1.31 15.81 -3.85
N ARG A 202 2.07 14.73 -4.10
CA ARG A 202 1.59 13.61 -4.94
C ARG A 202 0.45 12.85 -4.26
N VAL A 203 0.51 12.66 -2.94
CA VAL A 203 -0.59 12.05 -2.16
C VAL A 203 -1.84 12.93 -2.22
N LEU A 204 -1.71 14.24 -1.99
CA LEU A 204 -2.84 15.18 -2.12
C LEU A 204 -3.45 15.11 -3.53
N ARG A 205 -2.61 15.11 -4.57
CA ARG A 205 -3.07 15.00 -5.96
C ARG A 205 -3.83 13.69 -6.21
N LEU A 206 -3.34 12.59 -5.67
CA LEU A 206 -3.97 11.27 -5.79
C LEU A 206 -5.34 11.26 -5.14
N VAL A 207 -5.43 11.71 -3.89
CA VAL A 207 -6.69 11.76 -3.11
C VAL A 207 -7.70 12.70 -3.78
N TRP A 208 -7.27 13.88 -4.25
CA TRP A 208 -8.15 14.81 -4.96
C TRP A 208 -8.78 14.19 -6.19
N ASN A 209 -7.97 13.50 -7.02
CA ASN A 209 -8.48 12.82 -8.22
C ASN A 209 -9.46 11.72 -7.86
N TRP A 210 -9.13 10.91 -6.83
CA TRP A 210 -10.01 9.87 -6.34
C TRP A 210 -11.35 10.42 -5.85
N VAL A 211 -11.35 11.55 -5.12
CA VAL A 211 -12.59 12.22 -4.70
C VAL A 211 -13.39 12.68 -5.93
N ARG A 212 -12.74 13.24 -6.95
CA ARG A 212 -13.43 13.66 -8.19
C ARG A 212 -14.09 12.49 -8.94
N GLU A 213 -13.50 11.31 -8.88
CA GLU A 213 -14.01 10.12 -9.55
C GLU A 213 -15.15 9.45 -8.75
N ASN A 214 -15.05 9.46 -7.42
CA ASN A 214 -15.95 8.70 -6.55
C ASN A 214 -17.05 9.54 -5.88
N TYR A 215 -16.93 10.87 -5.87
CA TYR A 215 -17.93 11.79 -5.32
C TYR A 215 -18.46 12.70 -6.42
N GLN A 216 -19.71 12.49 -6.77
CA GLN A 216 -20.38 13.24 -7.81
C GLN A 216 -21.54 14.05 -7.22
N THR A 217 -21.86 15.17 -7.86
CA THR A 217 -23.11 15.87 -7.66
C THR A 217 -24.26 15.04 -8.19
N PRO A 218 -25.49 15.35 -7.80
CA PRO A 218 -26.67 14.64 -8.30
C PRO A 218 -26.84 14.65 -9.83
N ASP A 219 -26.26 15.64 -10.49
CA ASP A 219 -26.30 15.80 -11.95
C ASP A 219 -25.14 15.06 -12.63
N GLY A 220 -24.39 14.23 -11.88
CA GLY A 220 -23.28 13.44 -12.40
C GLY A 220 -21.96 14.21 -12.57
N ALA A 221 -21.93 15.50 -12.24
CA ALA A 221 -20.69 16.26 -12.29
C ALA A 221 -19.77 15.93 -11.11
N PRO A 222 -18.43 15.96 -11.28
CA PRO A 222 -17.50 15.77 -10.19
C PRO A 222 -17.72 16.80 -9.07
N LEU A 223 -17.74 16.34 -7.80
CA LEU A 223 -17.93 17.19 -6.64
C LEU A 223 -16.85 18.27 -6.51
N LEU A 224 -15.60 17.91 -6.76
CA LEU A 224 -14.47 18.84 -6.73
C LEU A 224 -14.16 19.32 -8.15
N GLY A 225 -13.79 20.58 -8.25
CA GLY A 225 -13.23 21.16 -9.48
C GLY A 225 -11.92 20.51 -9.92
N PRO A 226 -11.31 21.01 -11.02
CA PRO A 226 -10.02 20.52 -11.49
C PRO A 226 -8.97 20.49 -10.38
N ASN A 227 -8.08 19.49 -10.41
CA ASN A 227 -7.09 19.27 -9.35
C ASN A 227 -6.10 20.44 -9.23
N PRO A 228 -6.09 21.20 -8.13
CA PRO A 228 -5.26 22.39 -7.99
C PRO A 228 -3.76 22.08 -7.97
N VAL A 229 -3.36 20.87 -7.51
CA VAL A 229 -1.95 20.44 -7.57
C VAL A 229 -1.52 20.28 -9.02
N SER A 230 -2.36 19.65 -9.85
CA SER A 230 -2.07 19.46 -11.28
C SER A 230 -2.04 20.79 -12.06
N LEU A 231 -2.85 21.75 -11.65
CA LEU A 231 -2.90 23.06 -12.26
C LEU A 231 -1.72 23.96 -11.82
N SER A 232 -1.31 23.88 -10.54
CA SER A 232 -0.27 24.73 -9.95
C SER A 232 1.15 24.21 -10.15
N MET A 233 1.32 22.89 -10.33
CA MET A 233 2.64 22.24 -10.35
C MET A 233 3.01 21.75 -11.75
N ASN A 234 4.28 21.87 -12.14
CA ASN A 234 4.77 21.39 -13.43
C ASN A 234 6.05 20.55 -13.29
N LYS A 235 6.24 19.57 -14.18
CA LYS A 235 7.47 18.75 -14.22
C LYS A 235 8.68 19.55 -14.72
N ARG A 236 8.46 20.45 -15.68
CA ARG A 236 9.50 21.32 -16.24
C ARG A 236 8.97 22.75 -16.26
N ARG A 237 9.83 23.70 -15.96
CA ARG A 237 9.49 25.12 -16.12
C ARG A 237 9.65 25.45 -17.60
N ALA A 238 8.53 25.52 -18.30
CA ALA A 238 8.54 26.11 -19.65
C ALA A 238 8.76 27.62 -19.55
N ALA A 239 9.42 28.21 -20.54
CA ALA A 239 9.58 29.64 -20.61
C ALA A 239 8.19 30.31 -20.55
N GLY A 240 8.02 31.32 -19.69
CA GLY A 240 6.74 32.00 -19.47
C GLY A 240 5.72 31.26 -18.56
N SER A 241 6.03 30.06 -18.04
CA SER A 241 5.12 29.34 -17.14
C SER A 241 5.11 29.95 -15.75
N THR A 242 3.92 30.26 -15.24
CA THR A 242 3.67 30.71 -13.85
C THR A 242 3.60 29.56 -12.85
N LYS A 243 3.61 28.29 -13.33
CA LYS A 243 3.49 27.11 -12.49
C LYS A 243 4.75 26.84 -11.67
N THR A 244 4.55 26.41 -10.42
CA THR A 244 5.64 25.98 -9.55
C THR A 244 6.26 24.68 -10.06
N LYS A 245 7.59 24.60 -10.03
CA LYS A 245 8.31 23.39 -10.41
C LYS A 245 8.32 22.38 -9.24
N TRP A 246 8.12 21.09 -9.54
CA TRP A 246 8.46 20.03 -8.61
C TRP A 246 9.97 20.02 -8.34
N ASN A 247 10.38 19.68 -7.12
CA ASN A 247 11.81 19.63 -6.76
C ASN A 247 12.55 18.59 -7.60
N ASN A 248 11.88 17.47 -7.96
CA ASN A 248 12.49 16.38 -8.74
C ASN A 248 13.89 16.03 -8.22
N VAL A 249 13.98 15.80 -6.92
CA VAL A 249 15.26 15.47 -6.26
C VAL A 249 15.91 14.31 -6.99
N ALA A 250 17.15 14.51 -7.41
CA ALA A 250 17.94 13.49 -8.07
C ALA A 250 18.05 12.23 -7.21
N ARG A 251 18.04 11.08 -7.86
CA ARG A 251 18.27 9.81 -7.13
C ARG A 251 19.66 9.83 -6.54
N ARG A 252 19.76 9.47 -5.27
CA ARG A 252 21.06 9.22 -4.65
C ARG A 252 21.73 8.06 -5.40
N LEU A 253 22.91 8.32 -5.98
CA LEU A 253 23.69 7.33 -6.73
C LEU A 253 24.96 6.93 -5.98
N THR A 254 24.91 6.96 -4.64
CA THR A 254 26.04 6.52 -3.82
C THR A 254 26.25 5.02 -3.98
N ILE A 255 27.54 4.64 -3.97
CA ILE A 255 28.04 3.28 -3.98
C ILE A 255 29.30 3.27 -3.12
N ILE A 256 29.65 2.15 -2.52
CA ILE A 256 30.98 1.99 -1.93
C ILE A 256 31.98 1.88 -3.09
N PRO A 257 32.95 2.80 -3.20
CA PRO A 257 34.04 2.67 -4.18
C PRO A 257 34.78 1.36 -3.98
N GLU A 258 35.32 0.80 -5.06
CA GLU A 258 35.97 -0.51 -5.02
C GLU A 258 37.20 -0.51 -4.09
N ASP A 259 38.01 0.53 -4.15
CA ASP A 259 39.17 0.77 -3.29
C ASP A 259 38.83 0.92 -1.81
N LYS A 260 37.57 1.20 -1.47
CA LYS A 260 37.04 1.33 -0.11
C LYS A 260 36.31 0.09 0.41
N LEU A 261 36.12 -0.93 -0.42
CA LEU A 261 35.54 -2.20 0.02
C LEU A 261 36.35 -2.88 1.13
N PRO A 262 37.70 -2.93 1.09
CA PRO A 262 38.48 -3.49 2.18
C PRO A 262 38.21 -2.79 3.53
N ASP A 263 38.16 -1.46 3.54
CA ASP A 263 37.91 -0.68 4.75
C ASP A 263 36.52 -0.92 5.30
N TRP A 264 35.51 -1.01 4.42
CA TRP A 264 34.13 -1.29 4.79
C TRP A 264 33.97 -2.68 5.43
N PHE A 265 34.54 -3.72 4.84
CA PHE A 265 34.47 -5.08 5.38
C PHE A 265 35.25 -5.19 6.70
N ARG A 266 36.44 -4.56 6.80
CA ARG A 266 37.23 -4.52 8.02
C ARG A 266 36.45 -3.86 9.15
N ALA A 267 35.79 -2.73 8.91
CA ALA A 267 34.96 -2.05 9.88
C ALA A 267 33.76 -2.92 10.31
N LEU A 268 33.09 -3.57 9.36
CA LEU A 268 31.95 -4.45 9.62
C LEU A 268 32.35 -5.64 10.53
N TYR A 269 33.47 -6.30 10.22
CA TYR A 269 33.95 -7.45 10.98
C TYR A 269 34.47 -7.04 12.36
N ALA A 270 35.17 -5.94 12.48
CA ALA A 270 35.61 -5.41 13.76
C ALA A 270 34.42 -5.07 14.66
N LEU A 271 33.40 -4.36 14.13
CA LEU A 271 32.18 -4.03 14.89
C LEU A 271 31.39 -5.27 15.33
N ARG A 272 31.44 -6.35 14.56
CA ARG A 272 30.87 -7.63 14.96
C ARG A 272 31.65 -8.29 16.08
N ALA A 273 32.98 -8.28 16.01
CA ALA A 273 33.87 -8.90 16.99
C ALA A 273 33.94 -8.14 18.32
N ASP A 274 33.97 -6.81 18.27
CA ASP A 274 34.15 -5.93 19.44
C ASP A 274 32.92 -5.89 20.36
N GLY A 275 31.79 -6.53 19.99
CA GLY A 275 30.54 -6.43 20.74
C GLY A 275 29.94 -5.00 20.78
N ALA A 276 30.48 -4.08 19.98
CA ALA A 276 29.99 -2.70 19.88
C ALA A 276 28.56 -2.62 19.34
N VAL A 277 28.13 -3.67 18.63
CA VAL A 277 26.79 -3.76 18.04
C VAL A 277 25.90 -4.63 18.92
N ARG A 278 24.82 -4.04 19.41
CA ARG A 278 23.84 -4.72 20.28
C ARG A 278 23.19 -5.95 19.63
N VAL A 279 23.13 -5.98 18.29
CA VAL A 279 22.51 -7.05 17.48
C VAL A 279 23.50 -7.52 16.42
N PRO A 280 24.37 -8.51 16.73
CA PRO A 280 25.38 -9.01 15.79
C PRO A 280 24.78 -9.50 14.44
N ALA A 281 23.56 -10.04 14.47
CA ALA A 281 22.83 -10.41 13.27
C ALA A 281 22.67 -9.27 12.23
N SER A 282 22.74 -8.02 12.69
CA SER A 282 22.71 -6.86 11.78
C SER A 282 23.96 -6.75 10.91
N CYS A 283 25.13 -7.15 11.42
CA CYS A 283 26.37 -7.20 10.65
C CYS A 283 26.28 -8.28 9.56
N ASP A 284 25.80 -9.48 9.94
CA ASP A 284 25.58 -10.59 9.04
C ASP A 284 24.56 -10.25 7.94
N LEU A 285 23.51 -9.52 8.31
CA LEU A 285 22.51 -9.02 7.36
C LEU A 285 23.13 -8.05 6.33
N LEU A 286 23.99 -7.12 6.76
CA LEU A 286 24.65 -6.20 5.82
C LEU A 286 25.63 -6.93 4.90
N GLU A 287 26.38 -7.90 5.40
CA GLU A 287 27.26 -8.76 4.58
C GLU A 287 26.42 -9.56 3.58
N ALA A 288 25.36 -10.22 4.01
CA ALA A 288 24.48 -10.98 3.13
C ALA A 288 23.79 -10.09 2.07
N LEU A 289 23.47 -8.82 2.40
CA LEU A 289 22.90 -7.88 1.43
C LEU A 289 23.89 -7.53 0.30
N VAL A 290 25.15 -7.32 0.62
CA VAL A 290 26.15 -7.00 -0.42
C VAL A 290 26.45 -8.22 -1.28
N LEU A 291 26.42 -9.44 -0.72
CA LEU A 291 26.69 -10.70 -1.45
C LEU A 291 25.51 -11.17 -2.29
N THR A 292 24.28 -10.78 -1.96
CA THR A 292 23.08 -11.23 -2.68
C THR A 292 22.45 -10.16 -3.57
N GLY A 293 22.67 -8.88 -3.28
CA GLY A 293 21.99 -7.79 -3.93
C GLY A 293 20.49 -7.74 -3.66
N LEU A 294 19.96 -8.49 -2.69
CA LEU A 294 18.55 -8.47 -2.29
C LEU A 294 18.18 -7.12 -1.68
N ARG A 295 16.87 -6.81 -1.68
CA ARG A 295 16.39 -5.61 -0.96
C ARG A 295 16.44 -5.86 0.54
N PHE A 296 16.72 -4.81 1.30
CA PHE A 296 16.79 -4.89 2.77
C PHE A 296 15.59 -5.63 3.38
N GLY A 297 14.37 -5.23 3.03
CA GLY A 297 13.16 -5.86 3.58
C GLY A 297 12.97 -7.32 3.16
N GLU A 298 13.48 -7.73 1.99
CA GLU A 298 13.42 -9.11 1.51
C GLU A 298 14.30 -10.02 2.38
N LEU A 299 15.53 -9.60 2.65
CA LEU A 299 16.47 -10.39 3.44
C LEU A 299 16.22 -10.30 4.95
N ALA A 300 15.84 -9.12 5.46
CA ALA A 300 15.53 -8.91 6.88
C ALA A 300 14.29 -9.70 7.37
N SER A 301 13.40 -10.08 6.45
CA SER A 301 12.22 -10.90 6.75
C SER A 301 12.38 -12.38 6.41
N LEU A 302 13.62 -12.82 6.11
CA LEU A 302 13.90 -14.22 5.78
C LEU A 302 13.74 -15.09 7.03
N THR A 303 12.99 -16.19 6.90
CA THR A 303 12.80 -17.23 7.93
C THR A 303 13.54 -18.50 7.55
N TRP A 304 13.82 -19.35 8.54
CA TRP A 304 14.57 -20.60 8.28
C TRP A 304 13.80 -21.58 7.39
N GLU A 305 12.47 -21.60 7.42
CA GLU A 305 11.65 -22.43 6.50
C GLU A 305 11.92 -22.15 5.03
N ARG A 306 12.52 -20.99 4.72
CA ARG A 306 12.80 -20.52 3.35
C ARG A 306 14.24 -20.73 2.92
N VAL A 307 15.06 -21.34 3.77
CA VAL A 307 16.46 -21.65 3.50
C VAL A 307 16.62 -23.16 3.37
N ASP A 308 16.88 -23.63 2.16
CA ASP A 308 17.13 -25.03 1.89
C ASP A 308 18.62 -25.27 1.65
N PHE A 309 19.30 -25.80 2.67
CA PHE A 309 20.72 -26.14 2.58
C PHE A 309 20.99 -27.32 1.69
N SER A 310 20.03 -28.24 1.51
CA SER A 310 20.17 -29.42 0.68
C SER A 310 20.17 -29.09 -0.81
N GLN A 311 19.24 -28.22 -1.20
CA GLN A 311 19.16 -27.67 -2.55
C GLN A 311 20.10 -26.48 -2.77
N GLY A 312 20.70 -25.94 -1.71
CA GLY A 312 21.56 -24.76 -1.78
C GLY A 312 20.81 -23.51 -2.23
N THR A 313 19.59 -23.29 -1.71
CA THR A 313 18.75 -22.18 -2.12
C THR A 313 18.10 -21.45 -0.94
N LEU A 314 17.72 -20.20 -1.17
CA LEU A 314 16.78 -19.47 -0.34
C LEU A 314 15.64 -18.89 -1.20
N THR A 315 14.45 -18.79 -0.64
CA THR A 315 13.24 -18.34 -1.35
C THR A 315 12.66 -17.07 -0.70
N ILE A 316 12.47 -16.03 -1.51
CA ILE A 316 11.73 -14.82 -1.13
C ILE A 316 10.33 -14.95 -1.72
N PRO A 317 9.26 -15.05 -0.87
CA PRO A 317 7.90 -15.21 -1.38
C PRO A 317 7.39 -13.96 -2.08
N GLY A 318 6.45 -14.13 -3.01
CA GLY A 318 5.84 -13.04 -3.77
C GLY A 318 5.28 -11.90 -2.91
N PRO A 319 4.51 -12.16 -1.84
CA PRO A 319 3.97 -11.10 -0.97
C PRO A 319 5.03 -10.23 -0.29
N VAL A 320 6.21 -10.77 -0.02
CA VAL A 320 7.35 -10.04 0.58
C VAL A 320 8.12 -9.25 -0.49
N SER A 321 8.19 -9.79 -1.71
CA SER A 321 8.86 -9.14 -2.82
C SER A 321 8.10 -7.91 -3.30
N LYS A 322 8.83 -6.82 -3.57
CA LYS A 322 8.24 -5.58 -4.11
C LYS A 322 7.44 -5.80 -5.40
N ASN A 323 7.87 -6.77 -6.21
CA ASN A 323 7.26 -7.08 -7.51
C ASN A 323 6.15 -8.14 -7.40
N ARG A 324 5.79 -8.56 -6.17
CA ARG A 324 4.82 -9.64 -5.88
C ARG A 324 5.12 -10.98 -6.59
N ARG A 325 6.37 -11.20 -7.04
CA ARG A 325 6.83 -12.43 -7.64
C ARG A 325 7.80 -13.15 -6.71
N PRO A 326 7.70 -14.49 -6.55
CA PRO A 326 8.66 -15.24 -5.77
C PRO A 326 10.03 -15.18 -6.46
N LEU A 327 11.09 -15.19 -5.64
CA LEU A 327 12.47 -15.21 -6.10
C LEU A 327 13.23 -16.30 -5.38
N VAL A 328 13.82 -17.22 -6.14
CA VAL A 328 14.77 -18.21 -5.64
C VAL A 328 16.18 -17.70 -5.87
N ARG A 329 17.01 -17.76 -4.82
CA ARG A 329 18.42 -17.40 -4.85
C ARG A 329 19.26 -18.59 -4.45
N THR A 330 20.39 -18.77 -5.09
CA THR A 330 21.36 -19.82 -4.77
C THR A 330 22.28 -19.38 -3.63
N LEU A 331 22.67 -20.31 -2.78
CA LEU A 331 23.60 -20.09 -1.67
C LEU A 331 25.03 -20.19 -2.19
N THR A 332 25.69 -19.04 -2.36
CA THR A 332 27.13 -18.98 -2.65
C THR A 332 27.95 -19.41 -1.42
N LYS A 333 29.24 -19.66 -1.59
CA LYS A 333 30.10 -20.21 -0.53
C LYS A 333 30.02 -19.38 0.76
N ARG A 334 30.30 -18.09 0.68
CA ARG A 334 30.30 -17.22 1.86
C ARG A 334 28.91 -17.00 2.44
N LEU A 335 27.89 -16.82 1.58
CA LEU A 335 26.50 -16.72 2.04
C LEU A 335 26.09 -17.96 2.83
N ARG A 336 26.45 -19.17 2.35
CA ARG A 336 26.19 -20.43 3.06
C ARG A 336 26.86 -20.42 4.46
N GLU A 337 28.13 -20.05 4.55
CA GLU A 337 28.87 -19.95 5.81
C GLU A 337 28.16 -19.03 6.81
N ILE A 338 27.70 -17.85 6.35
CA ILE A 338 26.97 -16.89 7.19
C ILE A 338 25.68 -17.56 7.71
N LEU A 339 24.91 -18.20 6.82
CA LEU A 339 23.64 -18.82 7.20
C LEU A 339 23.85 -20.02 8.15
N GLU A 340 24.86 -20.85 7.92
CA GLU A 340 25.20 -21.97 8.80
C GLU A 340 25.63 -21.50 10.19
N ALA A 341 26.46 -20.44 10.28
CA ALA A 341 26.84 -19.83 11.54
C ALA A 341 25.63 -19.26 12.28
N ARG A 342 24.74 -18.56 11.57
CA ARG A 342 23.49 -18.03 12.12
C ARG A 342 22.54 -19.13 12.59
N ARG A 343 22.45 -20.26 11.85
CA ARG A 343 21.63 -21.40 12.23
C ARG A 343 22.15 -22.06 13.52
N LYS A 344 23.47 -22.23 13.60
CA LYS A 344 24.11 -22.76 14.82
C LYS A 344 23.79 -21.87 16.03
N GLU A 345 23.92 -20.57 15.91
CA GLU A 345 23.60 -19.61 16.97
C GLU A 345 22.11 -19.66 17.34
N ALA A 346 21.21 -19.70 16.37
CA ALA A 346 19.77 -19.80 16.59
C ALA A 346 19.39 -21.10 17.33
N LEU A 347 20.01 -22.24 17.00
CA LEU A 347 19.78 -23.52 17.66
C LEU A 347 20.29 -23.54 19.11
N THR A 348 21.36 -22.79 19.43
CA THR A 348 21.85 -22.69 20.81
C THR A 348 20.98 -21.81 21.69
N THR A 349 20.21 -20.89 21.10
CA THR A 349 19.34 -19.94 21.84
C THR A 349 17.87 -20.35 21.81
N ALA A 350 17.46 -21.26 20.93
CA ALA A 350 16.08 -21.73 20.80
C ALA A 350 15.70 -22.64 21.95
N ALA A 351 14.56 -22.36 22.60
CA ALA A 351 13.99 -23.24 23.60
C ALA A 351 13.46 -24.56 23.01
N ASP A 352 13.01 -24.53 21.75
CA ASP A 352 12.55 -25.69 20.96
C ASP A 352 13.17 -25.66 19.56
N PRO A 353 14.05 -26.61 19.22
CA PRO A 353 14.62 -26.73 17.86
C PRO A 353 13.59 -26.93 16.75
N LEU A 354 12.42 -27.53 17.05
CA LEU A 354 11.36 -27.76 16.06
C LEU A 354 10.61 -26.46 15.70
N ALA A 355 10.64 -25.47 16.58
CA ALA A 355 10.03 -24.15 16.31
C ALA A 355 10.92 -23.21 15.47
N LEU A 356 12.12 -23.66 15.08
CA LEU A 356 13.10 -22.82 14.37
C LEU A 356 12.62 -22.36 12.98
N GLU A 357 11.80 -23.14 12.29
CA GLU A 357 11.38 -22.83 10.91
C GLU A 357 10.73 -21.47 10.75
N ALA A 358 9.88 -21.06 11.68
CA ALA A 358 9.21 -19.77 11.67
C ALA A 358 10.09 -18.61 12.20
N VAL A 359 11.29 -18.91 12.72
CA VAL A 359 12.20 -17.91 13.29
C VAL A 359 12.95 -17.16 12.20
N LEU A 360 13.19 -15.88 12.44
CA LEU A 360 13.96 -15.04 11.51
C LEU A 360 15.43 -15.49 11.46
N VAL A 361 16.00 -15.49 10.27
CA VAL A 361 17.43 -15.74 10.04
C VAL A 361 18.26 -14.59 10.63
N PHE A 362 17.77 -13.35 10.48
CA PHE A 362 18.40 -12.14 10.99
C PHE A 362 17.46 -11.44 11.98
N PRO A 363 17.35 -11.93 13.21
CA PRO A 363 16.50 -11.31 14.21
C PRO A 363 17.09 -9.99 14.69
N GLY A 364 16.21 -9.03 14.96
CA GLY A 364 16.54 -7.82 15.68
C GLY A 364 16.60 -8.06 17.19
N GLN A 365 16.54 -6.97 17.95
CA GLN A 365 16.52 -7.07 19.41
C GLN A 365 15.30 -7.88 19.88
N ASN A 366 15.52 -8.79 20.83
CA ASN A 366 14.48 -9.67 21.40
C ASN A 366 13.74 -10.54 20.35
N GLY A 367 14.43 -10.95 19.29
CA GLY A 367 13.83 -11.79 18.24
C GLY A 367 12.87 -11.07 17.29
N THR A 368 12.70 -9.75 17.43
CA THR A 368 11.79 -8.99 16.57
C THR A 368 12.34 -8.78 15.15
N PRO A 369 11.49 -8.59 14.14
CA PRO A 369 11.97 -8.25 12.80
C PRO A 369 12.73 -6.92 12.76
N ILE A 370 13.83 -6.87 12.01
CA ILE A 370 14.54 -5.62 11.71
C ILE A 370 13.74 -4.87 10.64
N SER A 371 12.76 -4.05 11.06
CA SER A 371 11.85 -3.34 10.16
C SER A 371 12.51 -2.20 9.39
N ASP A 372 13.53 -1.57 9.99
CA ASP A 372 14.26 -0.43 9.44
C ASP A 372 15.77 -0.69 9.43
N PRO A 373 16.51 -0.06 8.50
CA PRO A 373 17.97 -0.17 8.46
C PRO A 373 18.64 0.09 9.82
N PRO A 374 19.64 -0.69 10.22
CA PRO A 374 20.29 -0.58 11.52
C PRO A 374 21.16 0.70 11.57
N ARG A 375 20.52 1.84 11.85
CA ARG A 375 21.17 3.18 11.78
C ARG A 375 22.43 3.26 12.62
N LYS A 376 22.38 2.82 13.88
CA LYS A 376 23.58 2.85 14.75
C LYS A 376 24.77 2.08 14.18
N LEU A 377 24.53 0.93 13.56
CA LEU A 377 25.60 0.18 12.90
C LEU A 377 26.13 0.94 11.68
N LEU A 378 25.23 1.54 10.87
CA LEU A 378 25.64 2.33 9.71
C LEU A 378 26.42 3.59 10.12
N ASP A 379 26.00 4.26 11.20
CA ASP A 379 26.69 5.42 11.75
C ASP A 379 28.11 5.03 12.28
N LEU A 380 28.24 3.90 12.98
CA LEU A 380 29.55 3.38 13.42
C LEU A 380 30.46 2.96 12.25
N ILE A 381 29.90 2.44 11.16
CA ILE A 381 30.67 2.18 9.93
C ILE A 381 31.10 3.50 9.30
N GLU A 382 30.23 4.51 9.22
CA GLU A 382 30.56 5.85 8.72
C GLU A 382 31.69 6.50 9.54
N GLU A 383 31.65 6.41 10.87
CA GLU A 383 32.73 6.93 11.76
C GLU A 383 34.09 6.26 11.50
N ARG A 384 34.10 4.95 11.18
CA ARG A 384 35.36 4.22 10.92
C ARG A 384 35.89 4.33 9.50
N THR A 385 35.02 4.66 8.53
CA THR A 385 35.35 4.59 7.11
C THR A 385 35.12 5.87 6.34
N GLU A 386 34.46 6.85 6.96
CA GLU A 386 33.96 8.08 6.32
C GLU A 386 32.97 7.83 5.18
N LEU A 387 32.42 6.61 5.09
CA LEU A 387 31.49 6.18 4.05
C LEU A 387 30.06 6.23 4.55
N ARG A 388 29.32 7.24 4.15
CA ARG A 388 27.88 7.34 4.43
C ARG A 388 27.07 6.51 3.45
N ILE A 389 26.71 5.29 3.83
CA ILE A 389 25.97 4.33 2.99
C ILE A 389 24.58 4.05 3.56
N ILE A 390 23.70 3.54 2.69
CA ILE A 390 22.42 2.94 3.06
C ILE A 390 22.34 1.52 2.47
N PRO A 391 21.51 0.63 2.99
CA PRO A 391 21.41 -0.76 2.48
C PRO A 391 21.17 -0.88 0.97
N HIS A 392 20.53 0.12 0.35
CA HIS A 392 20.33 0.10 -1.11
C HIS A 392 21.63 0.33 -1.89
N ASP A 393 22.64 0.95 -1.28
CA ASP A 393 23.95 1.15 -1.90
C ASP A 393 24.71 -0.19 -1.99
N LEU A 394 24.53 -1.10 -1.00
CA LEU A 394 25.06 -2.47 -1.05
C LEU A 394 24.56 -3.26 -2.27
N ARG A 395 23.28 -3.09 -2.61
CA ARG A 395 22.72 -3.67 -3.83
C ARG A 395 23.33 -3.09 -5.10
N ARG A 396 23.77 -1.83 -5.07
CA ARG A 396 24.51 -1.23 -6.20
C ARG A 396 25.92 -1.79 -6.31
N VAL A 397 26.59 -2.04 -5.17
CA VAL A 397 27.88 -2.75 -5.13
C VAL A 397 27.75 -4.10 -5.81
N PHE A 398 26.73 -4.91 -5.42
CA PHE A 398 26.44 -6.20 -6.07
C PHE A 398 26.25 -6.04 -7.58
N ALA A 399 25.43 -5.09 -8.02
CA ALA A 399 25.17 -4.88 -9.44
C ALA A 399 26.43 -4.48 -10.23
N SER A 400 27.28 -3.62 -9.65
CA SER A 400 28.54 -3.19 -10.27
C SER A 400 29.57 -4.34 -10.32
N ALA A 401 29.66 -5.13 -9.25
CA ALA A 401 30.52 -6.32 -9.21
C ALA A 401 30.05 -7.38 -10.23
N ALA A 402 28.75 -7.57 -10.40
CA ALA A 402 28.21 -8.49 -11.41
C ALA A 402 28.60 -8.07 -12.84
N LEU A 403 28.61 -6.76 -13.13
CA LEU A 403 29.06 -6.26 -14.42
C LEU A 403 30.56 -6.51 -14.63
N ARG A 404 31.42 -6.25 -13.63
CA ARG A 404 32.87 -6.53 -13.68
C ARG A 404 33.15 -8.04 -13.83
N ALA A 405 32.40 -8.86 -13.10
CA ALA A 405 32.48 -10.32 -13.22
C ALA A 405 31.96 -10.86 -14.56
N GLY A 406 31.49 -10.01 -15.49
CA GLY A 406 30.98 -10.41 -16.78
C GLY A 406 29.68 -11.23 -16.71
N VAL A 407 28.82 -10.98 -15.70
CA VAL A 407 27.51 -11.61 -15.58
C VAL A 407 26.57 -11.03 -16.63
N PRO A 408 25.90 -11.87 -17.46
CA PRO A 408 24.95 -11.40 -18.46
C PRO A 408 23.84 -10.54 -17.84
N GLN A 409 23.39 -9.49 -18.55
CA GLN A 409 22.44 -8.52 -18.05
C GLN A 409 21.09 -9.17 -17.68
N GLU A 410 20.63 -10.16 -18.44
CA GLU A 410 19.40 -10.91 -18.17
C GLU A 410 19.50 -11.68 -16.86
N VAL A 411 20.65 -12.31 -16.60
CA VAL A 411 20.92 -12.98 -15.34
C VAL A 411 20.93 -11.99 -14.19
N LEU A 412 21.61 -10.86 -14.36
CA LEU A 412 21.64 -9.79 -13.35
C LEU A 412 20.23 -9.25 -13.04
N LYS A 413 19.40 -9.00 -14.06
CA LYS A 413 17.99 -8.61 -13.87
C LYS A 413 17.26 -9.65 -13.02
N ARG A 414 17.44 -10.95 -13.31
CA ARG A 414 16.83 -12.04 -12.55
C ARG A 414 17.36 -12.11 -11.12
N LEU A 415 18.67 -12.03 -10.93
CA LEU A 415 19.30 -12.00 -9.61
C LEU A 415 18.80 -10.82 -8.76
N LEU A 416 18.54 -9.69 -9.38
CA LEU A 416 18.01 -8.51 -8.70
C LEU A 416 16.48 -8.48 -8.59
N ASN A 417 15.76 -9.46 -9.10
CA ASN A 417 14.30 -9.45 -9.18
C ASN A 417 13.78 -8.12 -9.79
N HIS A 418 14.39 -7.69 -10.90
CA HIS A 418 13.91 -6.57 -11.71
C HIS A 418 12.81 -7.07 -12.64
N GLU A 419 11.80 -6.22 -12.91
CA GLU A 419 10.82 -6.50 -13.93
C GLU A 419 11.52 -6.50 -15.30
N THR A 420 11.46 -7.63 -15.98
CA THR A 420 11.69 -7.68 -17.42
C THR A 420 10.40 -7.14 -18.06
N GLY A 421 10.50 -6.07 -18.84
CA GLY A 421 9.33 -5.47 -19.51
C GLY A 421 8.58 -6.54 -20.33
N VAL A 422 7.27 -6.35 -20.47
CA VAL A 422 6.34 -7.26 -21.19
C VAL A 422 6.76 -7.51 -22.66
N GLN A 423 7.73 -6.77 -23.18
CA GLN A 423 8.19 -6.85 -24.57
C GLN A 423 9.35 -7.82 -24.83
N GLU A 424 9.97 -8.40 -23.78
CA GLU A 424 10.98 -9.44 -24.00
C GLU A 424 10.30 -10.83 -24.09
N VAL A 425 9.68 -11.11 -25.24
CA VAL A 425 9.09 -12.43 -25.57
C VAL A 425 10.11 -13.55 -25.39
N THR A 426 11.39 -13.27 -25.57
CA THR A 426 12.52 -14.21 -25.41
C THR A 426 12.77 -14.60 -23.95
N SER A 427 12.42 -13.78 -22.96
CA SER A 427 12.69 -14.07 -21.54
C SER A 427 11.79 -15.21 -20.98
N GLY A 428 10.67 -15.49 -21.63
CA GLY A 428 9.76 -16.59 -21.28
C GLY A 428 10.30 -17.99 -21.64
N TYR A 429 11.25 -18.06 -22.56
CA TYR A 429 11.82 -19.33 -23.04
C TYR A 429 13.12 -19.74 -22.34
N GLN A 430 13.74 -18.88 -21.55
CA GLN A 430 14.98 -19.20 -20.83
C GLN A 430 14.66 -19.71 -19.41
N VAL A 431 14.57 -21.03 -19.27
CA VAL A 431 14.65 -21.72 -17.97
C VAL A 431 16.11 -21.70 -17.54
N LEU A 432 16.52 -20.70 -16.76
CA LEU A 432 17.88 -20.69 -16.20
C LEU A 432 17.97 -21.75 -15.09
N ASP A 433 18.82 -22.73 -15.30
CA ASP A 433 19.14 -23.78 -14.33
C ASP A 433 19.76 -23.19 -13.06
N LEU A 434 19.44 -23.79 -11.89
CA LEU A 434 19.98 -23.37 -10.59
C LEU A 434 21.51 -23.45 -10.53
N GLY A 435 22.10 -24.46 -11.17
CA GLY A 435 23.55 -24.62 -11.27
C GLY A 435 24.21 -23.45 -12.03
N TYR A 436 23.59 -23.00 -13.12
CA TYR A 436 24.05 -21.83 -13.86
C TYR A 436 23.92 -20.57 -13.03
N LEU A 437 22.78 -20.38 -12.33
CA LEU A 437 22.58 -19.23 -11.44
C LEU A 437 23.58 -19.22 -10.29
N LEU A 438 23.89 -20.39 -9.70
CA LEU A 438 24.91 -20.53 -8.66
C LEU A 438 26.28 -20.08 -9.19
N LYS A 439 26.68 -20.59 -10.36
CA LYS A 439 27.96 -20.22 -10.98
C LYS A 439 28.07 -18.68 -11.18
N GLN A 440 27.01 -18.06 -11.69
CA GLN A 440 27.03 -16.61 -11.90
C GLN A 440 27.02 -15.84 -10.56
N SER A 441 26.22 -16.28 -9.59
CA SER A 441 26.19 -15.65 -8.25
C SER A 441 27.53 -15.79 -7.53
N GLN A 442 28.20 -16.94 -7.66
CA GLN A 442 29.53 -17.17 -7.08
C GLN A 442 30.58 -16.24 -7.69
N ARG A 443 30.56 -16.04 -9.02
CA ARG A 443 31.45 -15.06 -9.68
C ARG A 443 31.27 -13.64 -9.11
N VAL A 444 30.04 -13.23 -8.80
CA VAL A 444 29.78 -11.92 -8.17
C VAL A 444 30.33 -11.87 -6.75
N GLU A 445 30.12 -12.93 -5.96
CA GLU A 445 30.69 -13.03 -4.61
C GLU A 445 32.22 -12.98 -4.63
N ASP A 446 32.85 -13.74 -5.51
CA ASP A 446 34.30 -13.79 -5.64
C ASP A 446 34.87 -12.42 -6.07
N GLU A 447 34.20 -11.71 -6.98
CA GLU A 447 34.56 -10.35 -7.38
C GLU A 447 34.49 -9.38 -6.22
N ILE A 448 33.38 -9.40 -5.42
CA ILE A 448 33.23 -8.52 -4.25
C ILE A 448 34.30 -8.84 -3.20
N ARG A 449 34.50 -10.12 -2.90
CA ARG A 449 35.47 -10.56 -1.88
C ARG A 449 36.91 -10.34 -2.31
N GLY A 450 37.20 -10.52 -3.61
CA GLY A 450 38.50 -10.20 -4.19
C GLY A 450 38.82 -8.71 -4.08
N ALA A 451 37.90 -7.86 -4.49
CA ALA A 451 38.03 -6.40 -4.35
C ALA A 451 38.13 -5.93 -2.89
N ALA A 452 37.52 -6.68 -1.97
CA ALA A 452 37.62 -6.43 -0.53
C ALA A 452 38.93 -6.96 0.12
N GLY A 453 39.80 -7.63 -0.65
CA GLY A 453 41.01 -8.25 -0.13
C GLY A 453 40.75 -9.50 0.75
N LEU A 454 39.56 -10.10 0.64
CA LEU A 454 39.14 -11.27 1.41
C LEU A 454 39.39 -12.59 0.67
N LEU A 455 39.84 -12.50 -0.57
CA LEU A 455 40.33 -13.60 -1.39
C LEU A 455 41.71 -13.24 -1.91
N PRO A 456 42.58 -14.24 -2.19
CA PRO A 456 43.86 -13.98 -2.82
C PRO A 456 43.70 -13.25 -4.15
N ALA A 457 44.49 -12.22 -4.39
CA ALA A 457 44.48 -11.48 -5.65
C ALA A 457 44.73 -12.47 -6.81
N GLY A 458 43.75 -12.57 -7.72
CA GLY A 458 43.92 -13.32 -8.95
C GLY A 458 43.07 -14.55 -9.12
N GLY A 459 41.85 -14.62 -8.56
CA GLY A 459 40.88 -15.66 -8.97
C GLY A 459 41.39 -17.11 -9.04
N MET A 460 42.42 -17.44 -8.28
CA MET A 460 42.93 -18.80 -8.24
C MET A 460 41.88 -19.72 -7.59
N ASP A 461 41.43 -20.72 -8.32
CA ASP A 461 40.52 -21.73 -7.80
C ASP A 461 41.03 -22.27 -6.46
N HIS A 462 40.12 -22.44 -5.50
CA HIS A 462 40.42 -23.00 -4.18
C HIS A 462 41.08 -24.38 -4.31
N GLU A 463 40.80 -25.11 -5.40
CA GLU A 463 41.47 -26.34 -5.78
C GLU A 463 42.95 -26.09 -6.15
N LEU A 464 43.25 -25.01 -6.88
CA LEU A 464 44.63 -24.65 -7.22
C LEU A 464 45.42 -24.21 -6.00
N LEU A 465 44.77 -23.46 -5.07
CA LEU A 465 45.39 -23.10 -3.80
C LEU A 465 45.61 -24.30 -2.87
N ALA A 466 44.67 -25.24 -2.85
CA ALA A 466 44.83 -26.49 -2.11
C ALA A 466 45.93 -27.34 -2.70
N LEU A 467 46.04 -27.39 -4.04
CA LEU A 467 47.09 -28.07 -4.76
C LEU A 467 48.46 -27.45 -4.49
N LEU A 468 48.53 -26.08 -4.53
CA LEU A 468 49.74 -25.36 -4.20
C LEU A 468 50.13 -25.50 -2.72
N ALA A 469 49.11 -25.54 -1.80
CA ALA A 469 49.39 -25.76 -0.38
C ALA A 469 49.97 -27.15 -0.08
N GLY A 470 49.60 -28.14 -0.85
CA GLY A 470 50.12 -29.52 -0.75
C GLY A 470 51.45 -29.77 -1.47
N MET A 471 51.93 -28.80 -2.27
CA MET A 471 53.18 -28.93 -2.99
C MET A 471 54.39 -28.65 -2.11
N PRO A 472 55.53 -29.37 -2.29
CA PRO A 472 56.80 -29.07 -1.69
C PRO A 472 57.29 -27.66 -2.08
N GLU A 473 57.99 -26.98 -1.18
CA GLU A 473 58.49 -25.61 -1.41
C GLU A 473 59.39 -25.47 -2.65
N ASP A 474 60.13 -26.49 -2.97
CA ASP A 474 60.99 -26.50 -4.16
C ASP A 474 60.19 -26.56 -5.46
N GLU A 475 59.08 -27.23 -5.47
CA GLU A 475 58.16 -27.31 -6.65
C GLU A 475 57.40 -25.97 -6.78
N LYS A 476 56.99 -25.36 -5.67
CA LYS A 476 56.38 -24.02 -5.69
C LYS A 476 57.34 -23.00 -6.31
N ARG A 477 58.60 -22.97 -5.88
CA ARG A 477 59.61 -22.09 -6.43
C ARG A 477 59.84 -22.30 -7.93
N ARG A 478 59.91 -23.55 -8.39
CA ARG A 478 60.00 -23.86 -9.83
C ARG A 478 58.82 -23.40 -10.63
N LEU A 479 57.59 -23.55 -10.10
CA LEU A 479 56.35 -23.12 -10.74
C LEU A 479 56.30 -21.58 -10.82
N ILE A 480 56.65 -20.88 -9.76
CA ILE A 480 56.71 -19.40 -9.73
C ILE A 480 57.76 -18.90 -10.75
N PHE A 481 58.91 -19.54 -10.84
CA PHE A 481 59.95 -19.18 -11.80
C PHE A 481 59.48 -19.37 -13.25
N ARG A 482 58.79 -20.48 -13.57
CA ARG A 482 58.21 -20.72 -14.89
C ARG A 482 57.18 -19.69 -15.26
N LEU A 483 56.20 -19.43 -14.38
CA LEU A 483 55.15 -18.47 -14.63
C LEU A 483 55.65 -17.02 -14.77
N SER A 484 56.74 -16.65 -14.05
CA SER A 484 57.40 -15.37 -14.22
C SER A 484 58.17 -15.26 -15.55
N ALA A 485 58.79 -16.34 -16.04
CA ALA A 485 59.43 -16.38 -17.34
C ALA A 485 58.45 -16.26 -18.51
N GLU A 486 57.33 -17.00 -18.47
CA GLU A 486 56.23 -16.90 -19.46
C GLU A 486 55.60 -15.50 -19.51
N ARG A 487 55.51 -14.81 -18.36
CA ARG A 487 54.98 -13.44 -18.28
C ARG A 487 55.90 -12.42 -18.92
N VAL A 488 57.21 -12.62 -18.85
CA VAL A 488 58.22 -11.77 -19.50
C VAL A 488 58.17 -11.97 -21.02
N GLU A 489 58.03 -13.22 -21.50
CA GLU A 489 57.92 -13.53 -22.94
C GLU A 489 56.62 -12.99 -23.54
N ALA A 490 55.49 -13.10 -22.81
CA ALA A 490 54.20 -12.53 -23.23
C ALA A 490 54.18 -10.97 -23.21
N GLY A 491 54.96 -10.37 -22.35
CA GLY A 491 55.15 -8.88 -22.28
C GLY A 491 55.98 -8.38 -23.48
N THR A 492 57.04 -9.06 -23.82
CA THR A 492 57.89 -8.69 -24.95
C THR A 492 57.24 -8.91 -26.31
N SER A 493 56.39 -9.93 -26.44
CA SER A 493 55.57 -10.15 -27.66
C SER A 493 54.47 -9.10 -27.90
N ARG A 494 54.01 -8.42 -26.84
CA ARG A 494 53.04 -7.31 -26.97
C ARG A 494 53.69 -5.95 -27.30
N GLU A 495 54.96 -5.72 -26.90
CA GLU A 495 55.73 -4.52 -27.27
C GLU A 495 56.29 -4.63 -28.72
N ALA A 496 56.51 -5.84 -29.24
CA ALA A 496 56.96 -6.02 -30.62
C ALA A 496 55.82 -5.97 -31.66
N ALA A 497 54.54 -5.96 -31.19
CA ALA A 497 53.35 -5.87 -32.03
C ALA A 497 52.67 -4.45 -32.00
N ARG A 498 53.33 -3.45 -31.40
CA ARG A 498 52.97 -2.04 -31.47
C ARG A 498 54.06 -1.29 -32.28
#